data_22d43c553edcf6157190cf06260033f6
#
_entry.id   22d43c553edcf6157190cf06260033f6
#
_cell.length_a   1.000
_cell.length_b   1.000
_cell.length_c   1.000
_cell.angle_alpha   90.00
_cell.angle_beta   90.00
_cell.angle_gamma   90.00
#
_symmetry.space_group_name_H-M   'P 1'
#
loop_
_entity.id
_entity.type
_entity.pdbx_description
1 polymer ?
#
loop_
_entity_poly.entity_id
_entity_poly.type
_entity_poly.pdbx_seq_one_letter_code
_entity_poly.pdbx_strand_id
1 'polypeptide(L)'
;MGGWRDMPAEALEEQYSPSRWSPRLGSDTVIQAHIAATAAGTERARASVRTSLHVPYGPGEREKLDIYLPTDPAGTFPVLVYIHGGYWQCLSKDESGFAAPPLVSQGVAVVAVGYDTAPKGHMDAMVRQVRRSLAFLAQRYPGSRGVYLCGHSAGAHLAAMVLSTDWAEYGAVPDIKGAVLVSGVYDLEPILHTYVNDALSMSREVAQRNSPMLRVAPAAAAACEVLVAVAQHDSPEFRRQSQEYGEALRAAGWSVSLLDVAGVDHFDIIEKLSEDTYVLTQVILNMISRA
;
A
#
# COMPACT_ATOMS: atom_id res chain seq x y z
N MET A 1 -1.47 20.27 23.45
CA MET A 1 -2.64 19.81 22.68
C MET A 1 -2.78 18.33 22.92
N GLY A 2 -3.94 17.87 23.37
CA GLY A 2 -4.19 16.46 23.64
C GLY A 2 -4.07 15.65 22.36
N GLY A 3 -3.36 14.52 22.43
CA GLY A 3 -3.25 13.59 21.32
C GLY A 3 -4.54 12.77 21.17
N TRP A 4 -4.52 11.76 20.29
CA TRP A 4 -5.68 10.89 20.07
C TRP A 4 -6.19 10.20 21.35
N ARG A 5 -5.32 10.02 22.33
CA ARG A 5 -5.69 9.41 23.64
C ARG A 5 -6.69 10.24 24.44
N ASP A 6 -6.73 11.54 24.18
CA ASP A 6 -7.65 12.46 24.85
C ASP A 6 -8.97 12.65 24.09
N MET A 7 -9.11 12.02 22.91
CA MET A 7 -10.33 12.10 22.12
C MET A 7 -11.44 11.24 22.71
N PRO A 8 -12.70 11.73 22.74
CA PRO A 8 -13.86 10.87 22.98
C PRO A 8 -13.93 9.75 21.92
N ALA A 9 -14.53 8.61 22.29
CA ALA A 9 -14.63 7.45 21.39
C ALA A 9 -15.24 7.79 20.03
N GLU A 10 -16.31 8.58 20.00
CA GLU A 10 -16.95 9.00 18.74
C GLU A 10 -16.02 9.85 17.86
N ALA A 11 -15.27 10.76 18.46
CA ALA A 11 -14.32 11.60 17.73
C ALA A 11 -13.17 10.77 17.15
N LEU A 12 -12.70 9.78 17.91
CA LEU A 12 -11.66 8.88 17.41
C LEU A 12 -12.16 8.02 16.24
N GLU A 13 -13.37 7.47 16.34
CA GLU A 13 -13.98 6.72 15.23
C GLU A 13 -14.14 7.57 13.98
N GLU A 14 -14.57 8.82 14.13
CA GLU A 14 -14.69 9.75 13.01
C GLU A 14 -13.33 9.99 12.33
N GLN A 15 -12.28 10.19 13.11
CA GLN A 15 -10.91 10.35 12.60
C GLN A 15 -10.45 9.15 11.78
N TYR A 16 -10.84 7.93 12.16
CA TYR A 16 -10.47 6.69 11.48
C TYR A 16 -11.58 6.14 10.58
N SER A 17 -12.52 6.99 10.17
CA SER A 17 -13.58 6.69 9.20
C SER A 17 -13.39 7.55 7.94
N PRO A 18 -12.46 7.21 7.04
CA PRO A 18 -12.12 8.06 5.88
C PRO A 18 -13.29 8.45 5.01
N SER A 19 -14.32 7.60 4.94
CA SER A 19 -15.53 7.86 4.16
C SER A 19 -16.31 9.08 4.62
N ARG A 20 -16.14 9.49 5.87
CA ARG A 20 -16.81 10.68 6.44
C ARG A 20 -16.11 12.00 6.05
N TRP A 21 -14.94 11.92 5.44
CA TRP A 21 -14.11 13.09 5.10
C TRP A 21 -14.13 13.46 3.62
N SER A 22 -14.85 12.68 2.79
CA SER A 22 -14.96 12.98 1.37
C SER A 22 -15.87 14.20 1.14
N PRO A 23 -15.39 15.26 0.44
CA PRO A 23 -16.23 16.37 0.06
C PRO A 23 -17.08 16.09 -1.18
N ARG A 24 -16.84 14.98 -1.87
CA ARG A 24 -17.48 14.64 -3.15
C ARG A 24 -18.77 13.87 -2.97
N LEU A 25 -18.80 12.92 -2.05
CA LEU A 25 -19.87 11.94 -1.91
C LEU A 25 -20.13 11.65 -0.44
N GLY A 26 -21.35 11.21 -0.11
CA GLY A 26 -21.68 10.72 1.23
C GLY A 26 -20.88 9.47 1.59
N SER A 27 -20.79 9.17 2.89
CA SER A 27 -19.90 8.13 3.39
C SER A 27 -20.16 6.74 2.81
N ASP A 28 -21.41 6.34 2.66
CA ASP A 28 -21.73 5.04 2.05
C ASP A 28 -21.50 5.05 0.54
N THR A 29 -21.82 6.15 -0.10
CA THR A 29 -21.69 6.32 -1.55
C THR A 29 -20.22 6.32 -1.99
N VAL A 30 -19.33 6.97 -1.25
CA VAL A 30 -17.91 7.05 -1.63
C VAL A 30 -17.23 5.69 -1.57
N ILE A 31 -17.59 4.85 -0.62
CA ILE A 31 -17.06 3.48 -0.52
C ILE A 31 -17.53 2.65 -1.72
N GLN A 32 -18.83 2.70 -2.05
CA GLN A 32 -19.37 1.97 -3.19
C GLN A 32 -18.76 2.45 -4.52
N ALA A 33 -18.60 3.77 -4.66
CA ALA A 33 -17.97 4.36 -5.83
C ALA A 33 -16.49 3.92 -5.97
N HIS A 34 -15.78 3.82 -4.85
CA HIS A 34 -14.39 3.35 -4.83
C HIS A 34 -14.28 1.90 -5.30
N ILE A 35 -15.10 1.02 -4.76
CA ILE A 35 -15.13 -0.40 -5.18
C ILE A 35 -15.43 -0.49 -6.67
N ALA A 36 -16.44 0.22 -7.15
CA ALA A 36 -16.85 0.20 -8.55
C ALA A 36 -15.74 0.74 -9.47
N ALA A 37 -15.11 1.85 -9.12
CA ALA A 37 -14.06 2.47 -9.93
C ALA A 37 -12.82 1.57 -10.04
N THR A 38 -12.37 0.99 -8.92
CA THR A 38 -11.20 0.12 -8.89
C THR A 38 -11.46 -1.22 -9.57
N ALA A 39 -12.64 -1.79 -9.42
CA ALA A 39 -13.06 -3.01 -10.12
C ALA A 39 -13.12 -2.79 -11.63
N ALA A 40 -13.78 -1.72 -12.08
CA ALA A 40 -13.87 -1.39 -13.51
C ALA A 40 -12.50 -1.12 -14.12
N GLY A 41 -11.64 -0.39 -13.41
CA GLY A 41 -10.26 -0.14 -13.85
C GLY A 41 -9.44 -1.41 -13.98
N THR A 42 -9.64 -2.35 -13.06
CA THR A 42 -8.98 -3.66 -13.12
C THR A 42 -9.45 -4.49 -14.31
N GLU A 43 -10.74 -4.50 -14.59
CA GLU A 43 -11.27 -5.17 -15.79
C GLU A 43 -10.68 -4.59 -17.07
N ARG A 44 -10.60 -3.27 -17.18
CA ARG A 44 -9.97 -2.60 -18.33
C ARG A 44 -8.50 -3.00 -18.47
N ALA A 45 -7.76 -3.04 -17.36
CA ALA A 45 -6.36 -3.46 -17.37
C ALA A 45 -6.21 -4.91 -17.83
N ARG A 46 -7.02 -5.81 -17.32
CA ARG A 46 -7.01 -7.24 -17.71
C ARG A 46 -7.34 -7.44 -19.18
N ALA A 47 -8.19 -6.59 -19.77
CA ALA A 47 -8.56 -6.65 -21.18
C ALA A 47 -7.50 -6.05 -22.13
N SER A 48 -6.69 -5.10 -21.66
CA SER A 48 -5.79 -4.33 -22.51
C SER A 48 -4.30 -4.62 -22.32
N VAL A 49 -3.93 -5.26 -21.22
CA VAL A 49 -2.54 -5.52 -20.84
C VAL A 49 -2.33 -7.03 -20.78
N ARG A 50 -1.15 -7.48 -21.22
CA ARG A 50 -0.74 -8.88 -21.06
C ARG A 50 -0.67 -9.22 -19.58
N THR A 51 -1.32 -10.32 -19.15
CA THR A 51 -1.43 -10.68 -17.74
C THR A 51 -1.05 -12.12 -17.48
N SER A 52 -0.59 -12.37 -16.25
CA SER A 52 -0.57 -13.69 -15.63
C SER A 52 -1.40 -13.56 -14.35
N LEU A 53 -2.58 -14.13 -14.35
CA LEU A 53 -3.52 -14.00 -13.24
C LEU A 53 -3.45 -15.20 -12.29
N HIS A 54 -3.77 -14.94 -11.01
CA HIS A 54 -3.91 -15.98 -9.98
C HIS A 54 -2.65 -16.83 -9.79
N VAL A 55 -1.49 -16.20 -9.83
CA VAL A 55 -0.19 -16.85 -9.63
C VAL A 55 0.02 -17.10 -8.14
N PRO A 56 0.13 -18.36 -7.69
CA PRO A 56 0.32 -18.65 -6.27
C PRO A 56 1.75 -18.28 -5.84
N TYR A 57 1.86 -17.62 -4.70
CA TYR A 57 3.15 -17.32 -4.07
C TYR A 57 3.31 -18.04 -2.71
N GLY A 58 2.24 -18.68 -2.23
CA GLY A 58 2.21 -19.44 -0.99
C GLY A 58 1.09 -20.47 -1.01
N PRO A 59 0.96 -21.28 0.06
CA PRO A 59 0.00 -22.39 0.10
C PRO A 59 -1.46 -21.97 0.33
N GLY A 60 -1.70 -20.78 0.85
CA GLY A 60 -3.05 -20.32 1.17
C GLY A 60 -3.87 -19.97 -0.07
N GLU A 61 -5.17 -20.09 0.05
CA GLU A 61 -6.11 -19.80 -1.05
C GLU A 61 -5.97 -18.37 -1.57
N ARG A 62 -5.73 -17.41 -0.68
CA ARG A 62 -5.56 -16.00 -1.02
C ARG A 62 -4.11 -15.57 -1.24
N GLU A 63 -3.16 -16.47 -1.08
CA GLU A 63 -1.75 -16.23 -1.37
C GLU A 63 -1.48 -16.34 -2.87
N LYS A 64 -2.13 -15.47 -3.63
CA LYS A 64 -2.02 -15.36 -5.10
C LYS A 64 -1.81 -13.92 -5.48
N LEU A 65 -1.16 -13.71 -6.61
CA LEU A 65 -0.96 -12.38 -7.16
C LEU A 65 -1.25 -12.37 -8.66
N ASP A 66 -1.56 -11.19 -9.17
CA ASP A 66 -1.75 -10.95 -10.59
C ASP A 66 -0.60 -10.12 -11.13
N ILE A 67 -0.10 -10.46 -12.31
CA ILE A 67 1.03 -9.80 -12.94
C ILE A 67 0.57 -9.17 -14.25
N TYR A 68 0.82 -7.87 -14.40
CA TYR A 68 0.55 -7.09 -15.61
C TYR A 68 1.89 -6.75 -16.26
N LEU A 69 2.10 -7.22 -17.49
CA LEU A 69 3.42 -7.29 -18.10
C LEU A 69 3.59 -6.30 -19.24
N PRO A 70 4.72 -5.56 -19.27
CA PRO A 70 5.13 -4.82 -20.45
C PRO A 70 5.60 -5.77 -21.56
N THR A 71 5.77 -5.23 -22.75
CA THR A 71 6.20 -6.00 -23.94
C THR A 71 7.72 -6.18 -24.01
N ASP A 72 8.41 -6.31 -22.89
CA ASP A 72 9.84 -6.55 -22.84
C ASP A 72 10.12 -8.06 -22.87
N PRO A 73 10.65 -8.62 -23.97
CA PRO A 73 10.93 -10.05 -24.05
C PRO A 73 12.10 -10.50 -23.17
N ALA A 74 12.96 -9.59 -22.72
CA ALA A 74 14.11 -9.92 -21.89
C ALA A 74 13.76 -10.07 -20.41
N GLY A 75 12.59 -9.59 -19.96
CA GLY A 75 12.15 -9.68 -18.56
C GLY A 75 12.98 -8.82 -17.61
N THR A 76 13.61 -7.75 -18.10
CA THR A 76 14.49 -6.87 -17.31
C THR A 76 13.81 -5.59 -16.84
N PHE A 77 12.50 -5.56 -16.84
CA PHE A 77 11.69 -4.41 -16.44
C PHE A 77 11.76 -4.16 -14.94
N PRO A 78 11.54 -2.92 -14.48
CA PRO A 78 11.24 -2.67 -13.08
C PRO A 78 9.86 -3.22 -12.72
N VAL A 79 9.68 -3.61 -11.46
CA VAL A 79 8.43 -4.18 -10.95
C VAL A 79 7.84 -3.28 -9.87
N LEU A 80 6.62 -2.83 -10.08
CA LEU A 80 5.86 -2.13 -9.04
C LEU A 80 4.86 -3.10 -8.42
N VAL A 81 4.94 -3.25 -7.11
CA VAL A 81 4.05 -4.12 -6.33
C VAL A 81 2.99 -3.27 -5.64
N TYR A 82 1.74 -3.45 -6.06
CA TYR A 82 0.60 -2.75 -5.48
C TYR A 82 -0.06 -3.59 -4.40
N ILE A 83 -0.29 -2.97 -3.24
CA ILE A 83 -0.92 -3.60 -2.07
C ILE A 83 -2.16 -2.81 -1.70
N HIS A 84 -3.33 -3.46 -1.81
CA HIS A 84 -4.62 -2.81 -1.60
C HIS A 84 -4.91 -2.49 -0.14
N GLY A 85 -5.79 -1.49 0.06
CA GLY A 85 -6.34 -1.13 1.35
C GLY A 85 -7.64 -1.87 1.68
N GLY A 86 -8.53 -1.20 2.40
CA GLY A 86 -9.81 -1.76 2.84
C GLY A 86 -9.77 -2.21 4.30
N TYR A 87 -8.98 -1.56 5.12
CA TYR A 87 -8.84 -1.84 6.56
C TYR A 87 -8.57 -3.31 6.88
N TRP A 88 -7.77 -3.98 6.03
CA TRP A 88 -7.39 -5.40 6.18
C TRP A 88 -8.58 -6.37 6.19
N GLN A 89 -9.76 -5.94 5.74
CA GLN A 89 -10.99 -6.73 5.80
C GLN A 89 -11.85 -6.64 4.54
N CYS A 90 -11.53 -5.74 3.62
CA CYS A 90 -12.25 -5.53 2.37
C CYS A 90 -11.27 -5.44 1.20
N LEU A 91 -11.82 -5.47 -0.03
CA LEU A 91 -11.09 -5.43 -1.28
C LEU A 91 -10.23 -6.69 -1.50
N SER A 92 -9.62 -6.76 -2.65
CA SER A 92 -8.78 -7.88 -3.06
C SER A 92 -7.87 -7.46 -4.22
N LYS A 93 -7.06 -8.39 -4.73
CA LYS A 93 -6.29 -8.17 -5.96
C LYS A 93 -7.18 -7.93 -7.20
N ASP A 94 -8.45 -8.30 -7.14
CA ASP A 94 -9.39 -8.10 -8.25
C ASP A 94 -9.84 -6.63 -8.40
N GLU A 95 -9.56 -5.78 -7.42
CA GLU A 95 -9.73 -4.33 -7.48
C GLU A 95 -8.38 -3.60 -7.49
N SER A 96 -7.29 -4.29 -7.79
CA SER A 96 -5.92 -3.78 -7.62
C SER A 96 -5.14 -3.62 -8.94
N GLY A 97 -5.77 -3.82 -10.08
CA GLY A 97 -5.10 -3.73 -11.39
C GLY A 97 -5.28 -2.38 -12.10
N PHE A 98 -6.06 -1.47 -11.56
CA PHE A 98 -6.46 -0.23 -12.21
C PHE A 98 -5.28 0.71 -12.55
N ALA A 99 -4.19 0.65 -11.80
CA ALA A 99 -2.99 1.46 -12.04
C ALA A 99 -2.07 0.87 -13.12
N ALA A 100 -2.31 -0.35 -13.57
CA ALA A 100 -1.40 -1.05 -14.47
C ALA A 100 -1.24 -0.40 -15.86
N PRO A 101 -2.30 0.01 -16.58
CA PRO A 101 -2.13 0.49 -17.95
C PRO A 101 -1.14 1.64 -18.11
N PRO A 102 -1.18 2.74 -17.32
CA PRO A 102 -0.22 3.82 -17.47
C PRO A 102 1.23 3.41 -17.19
N LEU A 103 1.44 2.53 -16.22
CA LEU A 103 2.76 2.08 -15.80
C LEU A 103 3.33 1.07 -16.80
N VAL A 104 2.52 0.12 -17.21
CA VAL A 104 2.93 -0.91 -18.19
C VAL A 104 3.30 -0.28 -19.53
N SER A 105 2.57 0.76 -19.96
CA SER A 105 2.89 1.50 -21.19
C SER A 105 4.28 2.16 -21.15
N GLN A 106 4.81 2.40 -19.94
CA GLN A 106 6.15 2.97 -19.72
C GLN A 106 7.19 1.89 -19.37
N GLY A 107 6.88 0.63 -19.61
CA GLY A 107 7.82 -0.48 -19.42
C GLY A 107 7.93 -1.02 -18.01
N VAL A 108 6.99 -0.71 -17.13
CA VAL A 108 6.96 -1.17 -15.73
C VAL A 108 5.98 -2.32 -15.60
N ALA A 109 6.43 -3.46 -15.06
CA ALA A 109 5.51 -4.54 -14.67
C ALA A 109 4.78 -4.15 -13.39
N VAL A 110 3.50 -4.45 -13.31
CA VAL A 110 2.68 -4.17 -12.12
C VAL A 110 2.18 -5.49 -11.55
N VAL A 111 2.38 -5.67 -10.24
CA VAL A 111 1.93 -6.86 -9.52
C VAL A 111 0.88 -6.45 -8.48
N ALA A 112 -0.27 -7.07 -8.55
CA ALA A 112 -1.35 -6.89 -7.56
C ALA A 112 -1.33 -8.06 -6.59
N VAL A 113 -1.03 -7.80 -5.32
CA VAL A 113 -0.85 -8.84 -4.31
C VAL A 113 -2.16 -9.10 -3.59
N GLY A 114 -2.58 -10.39 -3.56
CA GLY A 114 -3.63 -10.86 -2.67
C GLY A 114 -3.07 -11.27 -1.32
N TYR A 115 -3.86 -11.11 -0.28
CA TYR A 115 -3.54 -11.56 1.07
C TYR A 115 -4.82 -11.88 1.83
N ASP A 116 -4.72 -12.65 2.90
CA ASP A 116 -5.85 -12.97 3.76
C ASP A 116 -6.42 -11.70 4.38
N THR A 117 -7.74 -11.62 4.45
CA THR A 117 -8.44 -10.50 5.10
C THR A 117 -9.20 -10.98 6.33
N ALA A 118 -9.38 -10.08 7.30
CA ALA A 118 -10.17 -10.36 8.49
C ALA A 118 -11.66 -10.58 8.12
N PRO A 119 -12.44 -11.37 8.90
CA PRO A 119 -12.06 -11.99 10.19
C PRO A 119 -11.26 -13.29 10.08
N LYS A 120 -11.19 -13.93 8.91
CA LYS A 120 -10.43 -15.18 8.73
C LYS A 120 -8.93 -14.96 8.91
N GLY A 121 -8.40 -13.90 8.27
CA GLY A 121 -6.99 -13.53 8.36
C GLY A 121 -6.69 -12.72 9.61
N HIS A 122 -5.45 -12.84 10.09
CA HIS A 122 -4.93 -12.10 11.23
C HIS A 122 -3.76 -11.23 10.79
N MET A 123 -3.51 -10.13 11.49
CA MET A 123 -2.50 -9.14 11.09
C MET A 123 -1.11 -9.75 10.88
N ASP A 124 -0.64 -10.59 11.81
CA ASP A 124 0.67 -11.23 11.68
C ASP A 124 0.78 -12.06 10.39
N ALA A 125 -0.28 -12.78 10.03
CA ALA A 125 -0.32 -13.59 8.82
C ALA A 125 -0.35 -12.72 7.56
N MET A 126 -1.10 -11.63 7.56
CA MET A 126 -1.16 -10.69 6.43
C MET A 126 0.21 -10.09 6.13
N VAL A 127 0.91 -9.63 7.15
CA VAL A 127 2.27 -9.08 7.02
C VAL A 127 3.23 -10.13 6.46
N ARG A 128 3.18 -11.33 7.00
CA ARG A 128 4.03 -12.46 6.56
C ARG A 128 3.74 -12.84 5.11
N GLN A 129 2.47 -12.86 4.71
CA GLN A 129 2.08 -13.17 3.34
C GLN A 129 2.59 -12.13 2.34
N VAL A 130 2.43 -10.84 2.66
CA VAL A 130 2.95 -9.77 1.79
C VAL A 130 4.48 -9.87 1.67
N ARG A 131 5.19 -10.10 2.76
CA ARG A 131 6.65 -10.34 2.73
C ARG A 131 7.00 -11.53 1.85
N ARG A 132 6.26 -12.63 1.95
CA ARG A 132 6.45 -13.82 1.12
C ARG A 132 6.25 -13.52 -0.37
N SER A 133 5.27 -12.70 -0.72
CA SER A 133 5.04 -12.30 -2.10
C SER A 133 6.24 -11.56 -2.70
N LEU A 134 6.89 -10.71 -1.91
CA LEU A 134 8.09 -9.98 -2.34
C LEU A 134 9.28 -10.92 -2.57
N ALA A 135 9.49 -11.88 -1.67
CA ALA A 135 10.53 -12.91 -1.85
C ALA A 135 10.26 -13.77 -3.09
N PHE A 136 9.01 -14.14 -3.30
CA PHE A 136 8.58 -14.87 -4.50
C PHE A 136 8.92 -14.10 -5.79
N LEU A 137 8.63 -12.80 -5.83
CA LEU A 137 8.93 -11.97 -7.00
C LEU A 137 10.42 -11.82 -7.23
N ALA A 138 11.23 -11.73 -6.18
CA ALA A 138 12.69 -11.71 -6.29
C ALA A 138 13.23 -12.97 -6.98
N GLN A 139 12.65 -14.14 -6.68
CA GLN A 139 13.02 -15.39 -7.33
C GLN A 139 12.48 -15.51 -8.76
N ARG A 140 11.27 -15.02 -9.01
CA ARG A 140 10.64 -15.08 -10.32
C ARG A 140 11.31 -14.15 -11.34
N TYR A 141 11.74 -12.98 -10.91
CA TYR A 141 12.33 -11.95 -11.76
C TYR A 141 13.73 -11.53 -11.27
N PRO A 142 14.71 -12.45 -11.29
CA PRO A 142 16.05 -12.13 -10.78
C PRO A 142 16.78 -11.07 -11.60
N GLY A 143 16.38 -10.88 -12.86
CA GLY A 143 16.93 -9.85 -13.73
C GLY A 143 16.20 -8.50 -13.70
N SER A 144 15.26 -8.33 -12.79
CA SER A 144 14.49 -7.08 -12.63
C SER A 144 15.40 -5.89 -12.36
N ARG A 145 15.03 -4.72 -12.88
CA ARG A 145 15.71 -3.44 -12.61
C ARG A 145 15.25 -2.77 -11.31
N GLY A 146 14.75 -3.55 -10.38
CA GLY A 146 14.35 -3.10 -9.06
C GLY A 146 12.87 -3.31 -8.79
N VAL A 147 12.56 -3.34 -7.50
CA VAL A 147 11.19 -3.51 -6.98
C VAL A 147 10.77 -2.21 -6.28
N TYR A 148 9.57 -1.78 -6.58
CA TYR A 148 8.97 -0.57 -6.03
C TYR A 148 7.65 -0.95 -5.38
N LEU A 149 7.42 -0.50 -4.15
CA LEU A 149 6.18 -0.75 -3.43
C LEU A 149 5.22 0.42 -3.64
N CYS A 150 3.94 0.12 -3.80
CA CYS A 150 2.88 1.12 -3.75
C CYS A 150 1.73 0.55 -2.95
N GLY A 151 1.45 1.15 -1.80
CA GLY A 151 0.35 0.72 -0.93
C GLY A 151 -0.60 1.86 -0.64
N HIS A 152 -1.88 1.55 -0.53
CA HIS A 152 -2.93 2.49 -0.18
C HIS A 152 -3.60 2.13 1.13
N SER A 153 -3.70 3.09 2.06
CA SER A 153 -4.40 2.92 3.34
C SER A 153 -3.82 1.74 4.15
N ALA A 154 -4.59 0.70 4.43
CA ALA A 154 -4.09 -0.53 5.04
C ALA A 154 -2.96 -1.17 4.22
N GLY A 155 -2.99 -1.03 2.90
CA GLY A 155 -1.91 -1.48 2.02
C GLY A 155 -0.62 -0.69 2.18
N ALA A 156 -0.70 0.59 2.49
CA ALA A 156 0.48 1.40 2.82
C ALA A 156 1.11 0.93 4.15
N HIS A 157 0.30 0.56 5.11
CA HIS A 157 0.76 -0.08 6.34
C HIS A 157 1.54 -1.37 6.03
N LEU A 158 0.99 -2.25 5.21
CA LEU A 158 1.64 -3.51 4.85
C LEU A 158 2.94 -3.28 4.07
N ALA A 159 2.95 -2.31 3.16
CA ALA A 159 4.17 -1.90 2.44
C ALA A 159 5.24 -1.36 3.41
N ALA A 160 4.84 -0.55 4.37
CA ALA A 160 5.76 -0.04 5.40
C ALA A 160 6.33 -1.17 6.26
N MET A 161 5.54 -2.19 6.59
CA MET A 161 6.03 -3.39 7.29
C MET A 161 7.06 -4.16 6.47
N VAL A 162 6.96 -4.14 5.15
CA VAL A 162 7.97 -4.75 4.27
C VAL A 162 9.33 -4.08 4.44
N LEU A 163 9.38 -2.78 4.68
CA LEU A 163 10.63 -2.03 4.85
C LEU A 163 11.42 -2.43 6.12
N SER A 164 10.80 -3.13 7.06
CA SER A 164 11.43 -3.60 8.30
C SER A 164 11.58 -5.13 8.35
N THR A 165 11.68 -5.78 7.20
CA THR A 165 11.73 -7.24 7.08
C THR A 165 13.16 -7.75 7.26
N ASP A 166 13.32 -8.83 8.02
CA ASP A 166 14.52 -9.68 7.96
C ASP A 166 14.34 -10.71 6.83
N TRP A 167 14.96 -10.45 5.70
CA TRP A 167 14.82 -11.29 4.52
C TRP A 167 15.46 -12.67 4.65
N ALA A 168 16.33 -12.89 5.63
CA ALA A 168 16.92 -14.19 5.89
C ALA A 168 15.85 -15.27 6.17
N GLU A 169 14.70 -14.87 6.70
CA GLU A 169 13.58 -15.76 6.99
C GLU A 169 12.81 -16.21 5.73
N TYR A 170 13.01 -15.53 4.59
CA TYR A 170 12.18 -15.70 3.39
C TYR A 170 12.91 -16.35 2.20
N GLY A 171 14.19 -16.65 2.33
CA GLY A 171 14.97 -17.36 1.31
C GLY A 171 15.32 -16.57 0.05
N ALA A 172 14.94 -15.33 -0.06
CA ALA A 172 15.32 -14.42 -1.13
C ALA A 172 15.25 -12.97 -0.65
N VAL A 173 16.06 -12.10 -1.24
CA VAL A 173 16.12 -10.68 -0.89
C VAL A 173 15.65 -9.87 -2.09
N PRO A 174 14.48 -9.23 -2.05
CA PRO A 174 14.06 -8.33 -3.11
C PRO A 174 14.92 -7.06 -3.12
N ASP A 175 15.24 -6.56 -4.31
CA ASP A 175 15.94 -5.29 -4.48
C ASP A 175 14.93 -4.12 -4.45
N ILE A 176 14.53 -3.73 -3.26
CA ILE A 176 13.53 -2.67 -3.06
C ILE A 176 14.21 -1.31 -3.18
N LYS A 177 13.92 -0.63 -4.28
CA LYS A 177 14.50 0.69 -4.60
C LYS A 177 13.61 1.86 -4.22
N GLY A 178 12.34 1.63 -4.03
CA GLY A 178 11.40 2.68 -3.66
C GLY A 178 10.13 2.15 -3.02
N ALA A 179 9.46 3.02 -2.26
CA ALA A 179 8.16 2.75 -1.68
C ALA A 179 7.30 4.01 -1.74
N VAL A 180 6.07 3.86 -2.20
CA VAL A 180 5.07 4.92 -2.27
C VAL A 180 3.93 4.55 -1.33
N LEU A 181 3.85 5.26 -0.22
CA LEU A 181 2.93 4.97 0.88
C LEU A 181 1.82 6.03 0.86
N VAL A 182 0.62 5.62 0.45
CA VAL A 182 -0.48 6.55 0.16
C VAL A 182 -1.55 6.44 1.23
N SER A 183 -1.79 7.52 1.96
CA SER A 183 -2.86 7.64 2.98
C SER A 183 -2.85 6.48 3.98
N GLY A 184 -1.68 6.14 4.50
CA GLY A 184 -1.47 4.97 5.34
C GLY A 184 -1.70 5.21 6.83
N VAL A 185 -1.63 4.11 7.56
CA VAL A 185 -1.65 4.06 9.02
C VAL A 185 -0.38 3.35 9.47
N TYR A 186 0.38 3.94 10.36
CA TYR A 186 1.72 3.46 10.74
C TYR A 186 1.86 3.18 12.23
N ASP A 187 0.92 3.67 13.04
CA ASP A 187 0.71 3.31 14.44
C ASP A 187 -0.69 2.73 14.57
N LEU A 188 -0.80 1.48 14.92
CA LEU A 188 -2.08 0.77 14.98
C LEU A 188 -2.77 0.91 16.35
N GLU A 189 -2.13 1.49 17.34
CA GLU A 189 -2.73 1.58 18.69
C GLU A 189 -4.07 2.31 18.70
N PRO A 190 -4.25 3.46 18.02
CA PRO A 190 -5.56 4.10 17.96
C PRO A 190 -6.66 3.21 17.36
N ILE A 191 -6.30 2.35 16.40
CA ILE A 191 -7.24 1.44 15.73
C ILE A 191 -7.89 0.45 16.71
N LEU A 192 -7.17 0.06 17.77
CA LEU A 192 -7.69 -0.86 18.80
C LEU A 192 -8.99 -0.36 19.43
N HIS A 193 -9.16 0.94 19.47
CA HIS A 193 -10.27 1.63 20.17
C HIS A 193 -11.39 2.04 19.21
N THR A 194 -11.37 1.52 17.98
CA THR A 194 -12.35 1.82 16.94
C THR A 194 -13.06 0.55 16.47
N TYR A 195 -14.18 0.72 15.75
CA TYR A 195 -14.91 -0.38 15.13
C TYR A 195 -14.06 -1.23 14.19
N VAL A 196 -12.99 -0.65 13.63
CA VAL A 196 -12.09 -1.35 12.70
C VAL A 196 -11.51 -2.61 13.33
N ASN A 197 -11.24 -2.59 14.63
CA ASN A 197 -10.67 -3.73 15.34
C ASN A 197 -11.68 -4.85 15.62
N ASP A 198 -12.97 -4.64 15.40
CA ASP A 198 -13.97 -5.69 15.68
C ASP A 198 -13.69 -6.97 14.88
N ALA A 199 -13.41 -6.84 13.58
CA ALA A 199 -13.06 -7.98 12.73
C ALA A 199 -11.61 -8.45 12.92
N LEU A 200 -10.68 -7.54 13.22
CA LEU A 200 -9.25 -7.84 13.37
C LEU A 200 -8.94 -8.51 14.71
N SER A 201 -9.66 -8.18 15.76
CA SER A 201 -9.45 -8.71 17.12
C SER A 201 -8.00 -8.62 17.59
N MET A 202 -7.32 -7.51 17.25
CA MET A 202 -5.93 -7.30 17.67
C MET A 202 -5.86 -7.01 19.17
N SER A 203 -4.89 -7.66 19.82
CA SER A 203 -4.42 -7.22 21.13
C SER A 203 -3.48 -6.03 20.98
N ARG A 204 -3.16 -5.38 22.11
CA ARG A 204 -2.18 -4.29 22.11
C ARG A 204 -0.81 -4.77 21.63
N GLU A 205 -0.40 -5.96 22.02
CA GLU A 205 0.86 -6.57 21.62
C GLU A 205 0.92 -6.80 20.10
N VAL A 206 -0.16 -7.32 19.51
CA VAL A 206 -0.27 -7.50 18.06
C VAL A 206 -0.18 -6.16 17.34
N ALA A 207 -0.90 -5.15 17.82
CA ALA A 207 -0.87 -3.81 17.25
C ALA A 207 0.53 -3.18 17.32
N GLN A 208 1.21 -3.31 18.45
CA GLN A 208 2.55 -2.74 18.64
C GLN A 208 3.59 -3.39 17.73
N ARG A 209 3.62 -4.73 17.65
CA ARG A 209 4.60 -5.40 16.79
C ARG A 209 4.33 -5.22 15.30
N ASN A 210 3.11 -4.84 14.92
CA ASN A 210 2.74 -4.55 13.53
C ASN A 210 2.55 -3.05 13.27
N SER A 211 3.15 -2.20 14.07
CA SER A 211 3.16 -0.75 13.84
C SER A 211 4.50 -0.32 13.25
N PRO A 212 4.54 0.08 11.96
CA PRO A 212 5.79 0.51 11.32
C PRO A 212 6.49 1.64 12.07
N MET A 213 5.74 2.53 12.72
CA MET A 213 6.29 3.60 13.56
C MET A 213 7.21 3.09 14.64
N LEU A 214 6.96 1.90 15.19
CA LEU A 214 7.74 1.27 16.25
C LEU A 214 8.84 0.34 15.69
N ARG A 215 8.95 0.21 14.38
CA ARG A 215 9.84 -0.71 13.68
C ARG A 215 10.79 -0.01 12.72
N VAL A 216 10.97 1.30 12.88
CA VAL A 216 11.89 2.06 12.01
C VAL A 216 13.33 1.61 12.27
N ALA A 217 13.90 0.94 11.27
CA ALA A 217 15.30 0.53 11.29
C ALA A 217 16.18 1.65 10.72
N PRO A 218 17.49 1.71 11.08
CA PRO A 218 18.41 2.60 10.39
C PRO A 218 18.40 2.30 8.88
N ALA A 219 18.51 3.34 8.06
CA ALA A 219 18.56 3.18 6.62
C ALA A 219 19.74 2.29 6.23
N ALA A 220 19.48 1.28 5.41
CA ALA A 220 20.55 0.48 4.80
C ALA A 220 21.35 1.35 3.83
N ALA A 221 22.61 0.95 3.57
CA ALA A 221 23.49 1.67 2.64
C ALA A 221 22.95 1.72 1.20
N ALA A 222 21.98 0.87 0.85
CA ALA A 222 21.33 0.90 -0.46
C ALA A 222 20.20 1.94 -0.45
N ALA A 223 20.15 2.75 -1.49
CA ALA A 223 19.19 3.84 -1.59
C ALA A 223 17.77 3.32 -1.88
N CYS A 224 16.95 3.20 -0.84
CA CYS A 224 15.50 3.07 -0.99
C CYS A 224 14.89 4.45 -0.79
N GLU A 225 14.22 4.95 -1.82
CA GLU A 225 13.52 6.23 -1.77
C GLU A 225 12.09 6.00 -1.29
N VAL A 226 11.65 6.73 -0.27
CA VAL A 226 10.29 6.61 0.27
C VAL A 226 9.51 7.89 0.01
N LEU A 227 8.36 7.76 -0.64
CA LEU A 227 7.38 8.82 -0.77
C LEU A 227 6.21 8.53 0.17
N VAL A 228 5.94 9.43 1.09
CA VAL A 228 4.77 9.37 1.96
C VAL A 228 3.77 10.40 1.46
N ALA A 229 2.67 9.92 0.87
CA ALA A 229 1.63 10.76 0.30
C ALA A 229 0.37 10.72 1.15
N VAL A 230 -0.32 11.85 1.22
CA VAL A 230 -1.59 11.99 1.92
C VAL A 230 -2.53 12.87 1.11
N ALA A 231 -3.83 12.62 1.20
CA ALA A 231 -4.85 13.43 0.53
C ALA A 231 -5.14 14.71 1.31
N GLN A 232 -5.41 15.79 0.61
CA GLN A 232 -5.87 17.03 1.24
C GLN A 232 -7.05 16.78 2.18
N HIS A 233 -7.97 15.92 1.77
CA HIS A 233 -9.19 15.60 2.52
C HIS A 233 -9.11 14.31 3.34
N ASP A 234 -7.92 13.82 3.62
CA ASP A 234 -7.73 12.82 4.68
C ASP A 234 -8.00 13.44 6.05
N SER A 235 -8.41 12.63 7.02
CA SER A 235 -8.65 13.11 8.38
C SER A 235 -7.37 13.67 9.01
N PRO A 236 -7.48 14.55 10.02
CA PRO A 236 -6.31 15.01 10.76
C PRO A 236 -5.42 13.89 11.30
N GLU A 237 -5.99 12.79 11.77
CA GLU A 237 -5.21 11.64 12.27
C GLU A 237 -4.44 10.91 11.17
N PHE A 238 -5.04 10.70 9.99
CA PHE A 238 -4.31 10.15 8.85
C PHE A 238 -3.18 11.08 8.41
N ARG A 239 -3.42 12.37 8.40
CA ARG A 239 -2.39 13.36 8.07
C ARG A 239 -1.28 13.39 9.10
N ARG A 240 -1.61 13.34 10.39
CA ARG A 240 -0.63 13.25 11.49
C ARG A 240 0.23 12.01 11.37
N GLN A 241 -0.37 10.85 11.17
CA GLN A 241 0.35 9.59 11.06
C GLN A 241 1.33 9.60 9.89
N SER A 242 0.92 10.11 8.73
CA SER A 242 1.78 10.23 7.56
C SER A 242 2.97 11.16 7.83
N GLN A 243 2.73 12.31 8.43
CA GLN A 243 3.77 13.28 8.78
C GLN A 243 4.78 12.68 9.76
N GLU A 244 4.29 12.12 10.86
CA GLU A 244 5.16 11.57 11.92
C GLU A 244 5.98 10.37 11.43
N TYR A 245 5.39 9.49 10.62
CA TYR A 245 6.13 8.35 10.07
C TYR A 245 7.22 8.81 9.11
N GLY A 246 6.91 9.75 8.22
CA GLY A 246 7.91 10.35 7.32
C GLY A 246 9.06 11.00 8.08
N GLU A 247 8.78 11.73 9.14
CA GLU A 247 9.79 12.34 10.01
C GLU A 247 10.63 11.29 10.73
N ALA A 248 10.02 10.23 11.22
CA ALA A 248 10.74 9.13 11.88
C ALA A 248 11.69 8.40 10.92
N LEU A 249 11.26 8.18 9.68
CA LEU A 249 12.12 7.61 8.65
C LEU A 249 13.31 8.52 8.32
N ARG A 250 13.07 9.82 8.17
CA ARG A 250 14.16 10.80 7.95
C ARG A 250 15.15 10.79 9.08
N ALA A 251 14.66 10.79 10.32
CA ALA A 251 15.53 10.76 11.51
C ALA A 251 16.40 9.51 11.57
N ALA A 252 15.94 8.41 10.99
CA ALA A 252 16.69 7.16 10.87
C ALA A 252 17.60 7.10 9.63
N GLY A 253 17.67 8.18 8.85
CA GLY A 253 18.56 8.30 7.69
C GLY A 253 17.96 7.91 6.34
N TRP A 254 16.67 7.62 6.28
CA TRP A 254 16.00 7.30 5.01
C TRP A 254 15.83 8.53 4.13
N SER A 255 15.88 8.33 2.81
CA SER A 255 15.53 9.34 1.82
C SER A 255 14.00 9.40 1.70
N VAL A 256 13.39 10.47 2.24
CA VAL A 256 11.93 10.59 2.35
C VAL A 256 11.45 11.88 1.73
N SER A 257 10.41 11.79 0.90
CA SER A 257 9.62 12.92 0.45
C SER A 257 8.21 12.82 1.03
N LEU A 258 7.66 13.95 1.43
CA LEU A 258 6.28 14.08 1.88
C LEU A 258 5.49 14.81 0.79
N LEU A 259 4.33 14.25 0.40
CA LEU A 259 3.50 14.84 -0.64
C LEU A 259 2.05 14.97 -0.14
N ASP A 260 1.58 16.19 -0.07
CA ASP A 260 0.16 16.50 0.17
C ASP A 260 -0.50 16.71 -1.20
N VAL A 261 -1.39 15.79 -1.58
CA VAL A 261 -2.05 15.85 -2.88
C VAL A 261 -3.31 16.69 -2.77
N ALA A 262 -3.29 17.85 -3.43
CA ALA A 262 -4.40 18.78 -3.42
C ALA A 262 -5.61 18.25 -4.20
N GLY A 263 -6.82 18.58 -3.73
CA GLY A 263 -8.06 18.33 -4.44
C GLY A 263 -8.57 16.89 -4.41
N VAL A 264 -7.96 16.03 -3.63
CA VAL A 264 -8.36 14.62 -3.52
C VAL A 264 -8.73 14.24 -2.09
N ASP A 265 -9.56 13.21 -1.96
CA ASP A 265 -9.88 12.56 -0.70
C ASP A 265 -9.12 11.23 -0.56
N HIS A 266 -9.40 10.52 0.53
CA HIS A 266 -8.76 9.23 0.85
C HIS A 266 -8.89 8.19 -0.27
N PHE A 267 -9.91 8.30 -1.11
CA PHE A 267 -10.25 7.30 -2.13
C PHE A 267 -9.76 7.69 -3.52
N ASP A 268 -10.10 8.88 -4.00
CA ASP A 268 -9.69 9.27 -5.35
C ASP A 268 -8.19 9.57 -5.46
N ILE A 269 -7.49 9.81 -4.35
CA ILE A 269 -6.03 9.88 -4.37
C ILE A 269 -5.39 8.65 -5.02
N ILE A 270 -5.96 7.47 -4.80
CA ILE A 270 -5.43 6.23 -5.36
C ILE A 270 -6.12 5.84 -6.67
N GLU A 271 -7.43 6.07 -6.80
CA GLU A 271 -8.19 5.73 -8.01
C GLU A 271 -7.61 6.39 -9.26
N LYS A 272 -7.13 7.62 -9.12
CA LYS A 272 -6.57 8.43 -10.22
C LYS A 272 -5.24 7.90 -10.75
N LEU A 273 -4.63 6.90 -10.13
CA LEU A 273 -3.48 6.21 -10.72
C LEU A 273 -3.80 5.51 -12.04
N SER A 274 -5.07 5.36 -12.37
CA SER A 274 -5.49 4.90 -13.70
C SER A 274 -5.25 5.94 -14.81
N GLU A 275 -4.94 7.18 -14.44
CA GLU A 275 -4.70 8.29 -15.35
C GLU A 275 -3.19 8.55 -15.52
N ASP A 276 -2.70 8.57 -16.74
CA ASP A 276 -1.28 8.79 -17.05
C ASP A 276 -0.78 10.19 -16.68
N THR A 277 -1.64 11.20 -16.76
CA THR A 277 -1.31 12.60 -16.45
C THR A 277 -1.43 12.97 -14.97
N TYR A 278 -1.93 12.05 -14.14
CA TYR A 278 -2.11 12.31 -12.71
C TYR A 278 -0.76 12.53 -12.00
N VAL A 279 -0.73 13.48 -11.07
CA VAL A 279 0.51 13.89 -10.38
C VAL A 279 1.22 12.69 -9.71
N LEU A 280 0.49 11.84 -9.02
CA LEU A 280 1.07 10.69 -8.32
C LEU A 280 1.60 9.65 -9.31
N THR A 281 0.92 9.42 -10.43
CA THR A 281 1.40 8.55 -11.52
C THR A 281 2.76 9.05 -12.03
N GLN A 282 2.86 10.35 -12.29
CA GLN A 282 4.10 10.95 -12.79
C GLN A 282 5.23 10.90 -11.76
N VAL A 283 4.92 11.11 -10.49
CA VAL A 283 5.92 11.01 -9.40
C VAL A 283 6.46 9.59 -9.28
N ILE A 284 5.60 8.58 -9.39
CA ILE A 284 6.00 7.16 -9.39
C ILE A 284 6.92 6.85 -10.58
N LEU A 285 6.52 7.26 -11.78
CA LEU A 285 7.33 7.05 -12.98
C LEU A 285 8.69 7.73 -12.89
N ASN A 286 8.73 8.95 -12.35
CA ASN A 286 9.99 9.66 -12.13
C ASN A 286 10.88 8.94 -11.11
N MET A 287 10.31 8.43 -10.02
CA MET A 287 11.04 7.64 -9.04
C MET A 287 11.69 6.41 -9.70
N ILE A 288 10.93 5.67 -10.49
CA ILE A 288 11.42 4.47 -11.17
C ILE A 288 12.51 4.81 -12.19
N SER A 289 12.38 5.91 -12.92
CA SER A 289 13.35 6.30 -13.93
C SER A 289 14.69 6.78 -13.38
N ARG A 290 14.72 7.24 -12.12
CA ARG A 290 15.96 7.70 -11.45
C ARG A 290 16.81 6.57 -10.89
N ALA A 291 16.25 5.39 -10.74
CA ALA A 291 16.95 4.27 -10.10
C ALA A 291 17.82 3.48 -11.07
#